data_88fc6972cfe998dc59b3be02a8922aeb
#
_entry.id   88fc6972cfe998dc59b3be02a8922aeb
#
_cell.length_a   1.000
_cell.length_b   1.000
_cell.length_c   1.000
_cell.angle_alpha   90.00
_cell.angle_beta   90.00
_cell.angle_gamma   90.00
#
_symmetry.space_group_name_H-M   'P 1'
#
loop_
_entity.id
_entity.type
_entity.pdbx_description
1 polymer ?
#
loop_
_entity_poly.entity_id
_entity_poly.type
_entity_poly.pdbx_seq_one_letter_code
_entity_poly.pdbx_strand_id
1 'polypeptide(L)'
;MAAVEEILQPFSRGFFYKKSKDKAGGRMKVDFAKLKGKVITKDDFAYEEERQGWNRGVEKYPLAIVFCKNEDEIIEAMAFAAREKLPFRIRSGRHHYEGFSNGNDILVIDISLMNKIYINEEERTVTIEGGVRNRELYEAVCGAGYPFPGGGCPTVGVVGFTLGGGWGYSSRLLGLGIDSLLQVELINYKGEKILSDKKVNSDLFWALRGCGGGNFGIVTAMKFKLPHKINKATLINIDYPNLTIDEKVLIFKLWQKEFKSLDIRLNLKTAIYNSMHKGTGIKITGLFYGNEKETMEALKPFKDIGINSDFNLEYITVLEANRKIQDSHPEYEKYKSSGRFVYDDYSEEEIIKMVDVISDIPKSAEYAAVSFYGLGGVIKEIPKENTSFYYRDAEAIMGFQVLWEEQKYAPENKKWMLEKFRLLKTMTKGSFINFPLKELDSYEDEYYGPFKEKLRKIKEKYDPYNFFDFEQSIRL
;
A
#
# COMPACT_ATOMS: atom_id res chain seq x y z
N MET A 1 -25.68 3.43 -23.05
CA MET A 1 -26.10 3.03 -21.69
C MET A 1 -26.94 1.75 -21.70
N ALA A 2 -28.06 1.63 -22.40
CA ALA A 2 -28.87 0.40 -22.46
C ALA A 2 -28.08 -0.86 -22.92
N ALA A 3 -27.16 -0.72 -23.84
CA ALA A 3 -26.36 -1.86 -24.34
C ALA A 3 -25.39 -2.46 -23.31
N VAL A 4 -24.99 -1.70 -22.29
CA VAL A 4 -24.11 -2.18 -21.21
C VAL A 4 -24.93 -2.92 -20.14
N GLU A 5 -26.14 -2.47 -19.84
CA GLU A 5 -27.06 -3.16 -18.94
C GLU A 5 -27.47 -4.56 -19.45
N GLU A 6 -27.72 -4.68 -20.77
CA GLU A 6 -28.08 -5.96 -21.38
C GLU A 6 -26.92 -6.97 -21.40
N ILE A 7 -25.67 -6.48 -21.47
CA ILE A 7 -24.47 -7.31 -21.47
C ILE A 7 -24.10 -7.78 -20.05
N LEU A 8 -24.47 -7.03 -19.02
CA LEU A 8 -24.05 -7.31 -17.62
C LEU A 8 -25.05 -8.15 -16.81
N GLN A 9 -26.32 -8.32 -17.28
CA GLN A 9 -27.31 -9.19 -16.63
C GLN A 9 -26.93 -10.68 -16.46
N PRO A 10 -26.07 -11.31 -17.30
CA PRO A 10 -25.74 -12.73 -17.15
C PRO A 10 -24.74 -13.07 -16.03
N PHE A 11 -24.18 -12.10 -15.31
CA PHE A 11 -23.11 -12.34 -14.32
C PHE A 11 -23.63 -12.70 -12.91
N SER A 12 -24.74 -13.47 -12.82
CA SER A 12 -25.18 -14.06 -11.56
C SER A 12 -24.23 -15.15 -11.08
N ARG A 13 -23.78 -14.99 -9.82
CA ARG A 13 -23.09 -15.96 -8.95
C ARG A 13 -22.38 -17.14 -9.64
N GLY A 14 -21.06 -17.09 -9.72
CA GLY A 14 -20.24 -18.27 -9.95
C GLY A 14 -19.72 -18.49 -11.38
N PHE A 15 -19.89 -17.54 -12.31
CA PHE A 15 -19.49 -17.74 -13.71
C PHE A 15 -17.98 -17.58 -14.00
N PHE A 16 -17.25 -16.87 -13.16
CA PHE A 16 -15.83 -16.57 -13.42
C PHE A 16 -14.85 -17.72 -13.11
N TYR A 17 -15.24 -18.77 -12.39
CA TYR A 17 -14.32 -19.86 -12.00
C TYR A 17 -14.53 -21.21 -12.68
N LYS A 18 -15.48 -21.37 -13.59
CA LYS A 18 -15.50 -22.56 -14.44
C LYS A 18 -14.66 -22.27 -15.69
N LYS A 19 -13.43 -22.84 -15.74
CA LYS A 19 -12.72 -23.03 -17.01
C LYS A 19 -13.72 -23.55 -18.03
N SER A 20 -14.14 -22.71 -18.98
CA SER A 20 -14.87 -23.18 -20.16
C SER A 20 -13.89 -24.01 -21.00
N LYS A 21 -13.74 -25.28 -20.66
CA LYS A 21 -13.29 -26.26 -21.60
C LYS A 21 -14.47 -26.50 -22.52
N ASP A 22 -14.48 -25.82 -23.64
CA ASP A 22 -15.29 -26.31 -24.76
C ASP A 22 -14.85 -27.72 -25.07
N LYS A 23 -15.82 -28.59 -25.32
CA LYS A 23 -15.61 -30.03 -25.64
C LYS A 23 -14.74 -30.28 -26.88
N ALA A 24 -14.21 -29.21 -27.51
CA ALA A 24 -13.40 -29.27 -28.75
C ALA A 24 -11.97 -28.70 -28.59
N GLY A 25 -11.45 -28.47 -27.39
CA GLY A 25 -10.00 -28.22 -27.19
C GLY A 25 -9.39 -26.92 -27.78
N GLY A 26 -10.18 -26.05 -28.39
CA GLY A 26 -9.70 -24.79 -28.97
C GLY A 26 -9.97 -23.59 -28.05
N ARG A 27 -8.94 -22.87 -27.57
CA ARG A 27 -9.10 -21.51 -26.97
C ARG A 27 -9.68 -20.62 -28.09
N MET A 28 -10.85 -19.98 -27.86
CA MET A 28 -11.31 -18.91 -28.74
C MET A 28 -10.23 -17.82 -28.74
N LYS A 29 -9.78 -17.43 -29.93
CA LYS A 29 -8.79 -16.35 -30.09
C LYS A 29 -9.48 -15.03 -29.81
N VAL A 30 -9.18 -14.42 -28.66
CA VAL A 30 -9.71 -13.10 -28.29
C VAL A 30 -9.05 -12.04 -29.17
N ASP A 31 -9.87 -11.22 -29.81
CA ASP A 31 -9.40 -10.14 -30.69
C ASP A 31 -9.26 -8.83 -29.90
N PHE A 32 -8.09 -8.61 -29.34
CA PHE A 32 -7.77 -7.40 -28.56
C PHE A 32 -7.67 -6.12 -29.40
N ALA A 33 -7.62 -6.20 -30.75
CA ALA A 33 -7.62 -5.02 -31.62
C ALA A 33 -8.93 -4.20 -31.54
N LYS A 34 -9.97 -4.77 -30.93
CA LYS A 34 -11.24 -4.07 -30.66
C LYS A 34 -11.21 -3.15 -29.45
N LEU A 35 -10.20 -3.24 -28.60
CA LEU A 35 -10.03 -2.34 -27.46
C LEU A 35 -9.53 -0.97 -27.95
N LYS A 36 -10.11 0.10 -27.40
CA LYS A 36 -9.53 1.45 -27.48
C LYS A 36 -8.43 1.58 -26.43
N GLY A 37 -7.49 2.47 -26.66
CA GLY A 37 -6.31 2.63 -25.83
C GLY A 37 -5.11 1.83 -26.34
N LYS A 38 -3.97 1.97 -25.66
CA LYS A 38 -2.74 1.23 -25.99
C LYS A 38 -2.84 -0.17 -25.41
N VAL A 39 -2.84 -1.19 -26.27
CA VAL A 39 -2.87 -2.59 -25.85
C VAL A 39 -1.50 -3.20 -26.00
N ILE A 40 -1.05 -3.96 -24.99
CA ILE A 40 0.18 -4.76 -24.98
C ILE A 40 -0.20 -6.21 -24.77
N THR A 41 0.26 -7.08 -25.66
CA THR A 41 0.05 -8.55 -25.65
C THR A 41 1.38 -9.28 -25.59
N LYS A 42 1.37 -10.60 -25.51
CA LYS A 42 2.59 -11.44 -25.49
C LYS A 42 3.46 -11.30 -26.75
N ASP A 43 2.88 -10.82 -27.84
CA ASP A 43 3.57 -10.65 -29.11
C ASP A 43 4.31 -9.29 -29.18
N ASP A 44 4.09 -8.40 -28.21
CA ASP A 44 4.71 -7.07 -28.16
C ASP A 44 6.06 -7.11 -27.43
N PHE A 45 7.04 -6.40 -27.98
CA PHE A 45 8.38 -6.29 -27.38
C PHE A 45 8.35 -5.76 -25.93
N ALA A 46 7.43 -4.85 -25.60
CA ALA A 46 7.29 -4.25 -24.28
C ALA A 46 6.62 -5.16 -23.26
N TYR A 47 6.09 -6.33 -23.67
CA TYR A 47 5.28 -7.16 -22.78
C TYR A 47 5.99 -7.59 -21.51
N GLU A 48 7.25 -8.01 -21.60
CA GLU A 48 8.01 -8.51 -20.46
C GLU A 48 8.19 -7.44 -19.38
N GLU A 49 8.41 -6.19 -19.75
CA GLU A 49 8.51 -5.08 -18.79
C GLU A 49 7.12 -4.64 -18.29
N GLU A 50 6.15 -4.53 -19.20
CA GLU A 50 4.82 -3.99 -18.86
C GLU A 50 3.97 -4.96 -18.02
N ARG A 51 4.23 -6.29 -18.11
CA ARG A 51 3.53 -7.28 -17.27
C ARG A 51 4.01 -7.28 -15.82
N GLN A 52 5.20 -6.76 -15.53
CA GLN A 52 5.80 -6.85 -14.20
C GLN A 52 5.23 -5.80 -13.24
N GLY A 53 5.11 -6.18 -11.96
CA GLY A 53 4.92 -5.26 -10.86
C GLY A 53 6.26 -4.81 -10.28
N TRP A 54 6.23 -3.88 -9.32
CA TRP A 54 7.41 -3.47 -8.58
C TRP A 54 8.03 -4.64 -7.79
N ASN A 55 7.19 -5.52 -7.20
CA ASN A 55 7.65 -6.79 -6.64
C ASN A 55 7.88 -7.82 -7.75
N ARG A 56 9.09 -7.90 -8.27
CA ARG A 56 9.47 -8.89 -9.31
C ARG A 56 9.63 -10.32 -8.77
N GLY A 57 9.46 -10.53 -7.46
CA GLY A 57 9.30 -11.87 -6.87
C GLY A 57 7.95 -12.52 -7.15
N VAL A 58 7.00 -11.75 -7.75
CA VAL A 58 5.68 -12.22 -8.19
C VAL A 58 5.60 -12.21 -9.71
N GLU A 59 5.51 -13.39 -10.31
CA GLU A 59 5.39 -13.54 -11.75
C GLU A 59 3.94 -13.84 -12.15
N LYS A 60 3.39 -13.01 -13.04
CA LYS A 60 2.06 -13.12 -13.63
C LYS A 60 2.13 -12.84 -15.14
N TYR A 61 1.30 -13.54 -15.89
CA TYR A 61 1.29 -13.53 -17.35
C TYR A 61 -0.12 -13.22 -17.87
N PRO A 62 -0.54 -11.95 -17.91
CA PRO A 62 -1.84 -11.55 -18.46
C PRO A 62 -1.91 -11.83 -19.96
N LEU A 63 -3.13 -12.01 -20.48
CA LEU A 63 -3.36 -12.15 -21.94
C LEU A 63 -3.08 -10.84 -22.65
N ALA A 64 -3.52 -9.73 -22.04
CA ALA A 64 -3.30 -8.38 -22.55
C ALA A 64 -3.31 -7.37 -21.39
N ILE A 65 -2.68 -6.25 -21.64
CA ILE A 65 -2.69 -5.05 -20.79
C ILE A 65 -3.22 -3.90 -21.65
N VAL A 66 -4.34 -3.31 -21.25
CA VAL A 66 -4.88 -2.11 -21.91
C VAL A 66 -4.62 -0.89 -21.04
N PHE A 67 -3.90 0.08 -21.59
CA PHE A 67 -3.62 1.36 -20.94
C PHE A 67 -4.73 2.36 -21.31
N CYS A 68 -5.51 2.75 -20.33
CA CYS A 68 -6.62 3.68 -20.46
C CYS A 68 -6.20 5.09 -20.03
N LYS A 69 -6.48 6.09 -20.86
CA LYS A 69 -6.16 7.51 -20.63
C LYS A 69 -7.36 8.36 -20.23
N ASN A 70 -8.57 7.78 -20.24
CA ASN A 70 -9.81 8.43 -19.87
C ASN A 70 -10.87 7.40 -19.46
N GLU A 71 -11.99 7.90 -18.94
CA GLU A 71 -13.11 7.08 -18.43
C GLU A 71 -13.80 6.27 -19.55
N ASP A 72 -13.91 6.80 -20.76
CA ASP A 72 -14.52 6.09 -21.89
C ASP A 72 -13.75 4.84 -22.28
N GLU A 73 -12.40 4.91 -22.27
CA GLU A 73 -11.55 3.75 -22.53
C GLU A 73 -11.64 2.71 -21.41
N ILE A 74 -11.81 3.13 -20.15
CA ILE A 74 -12.06 2.23 -19.01
C ILE A 74 -13.40 1.49 -19.18
N ILE A 75 -14.47 2.23 -19.47
CA ILE A 75 -15.81 1.66 -19.65
C ILE A 75 -15.81 0.65 -20.80
N GLU A 76 -15.13 0.97 -21.90
CA GLU A 76 -15.02 0.06 -23.04
C GLU A 76 -14.20 -1.19 -22.72
N ALA A 77 -13.09 -1.06 -21.98
CA ALA A 77 -12.29 -2.21 -21.53
C ALA A 77 -13.08 -3.12 -20.58
N MET A 78 -13.89 -2.56 -19.69
CA MET A 78 -14.78 -3.33 -18.81
C MET A 78 -15.86 -4.06 -19.63
N ALA A 79 -16.52 -3.36 -20.57
CA ALA A 79 -17.53 -3.95 -21.46
C ALA A 79 -16.93 -5.05 -22.36
N PHE A 80 -15.71 -4.85 -22.85
CA PHE A 80 -14.97 -5.86 -23.61
C PHE A 80 -14.70 -7.12 -22.75
N ALA A 81 -14.15 -6.94 -21.54
CA ALA A 81 -13.89 -8.05 -20.61
C ALA A 81 -15.16 -8.84 -20.31
N ALA A 82 -16.27 -8.13 -20.08
CA ALA A 82 -17.59 -8.74 -19.86
C ALA A 82 -18.08 -9.56 -21.07
N ARG A 83 -18.05 -8.98 -22.27
CA ARG A 83 -18.50 -9.63 -23.50
C ARG A 83 -17.67 -10.87 -23.84
N GLU A 84 -16.35 -10.78 -23.70
CA GLU A 84 -15.42 -11.89 -23.96
C GLU A 84 -15.31 -12.87 -22.78
N LYS A 85 -16.05 -12.63 -21.67
CA LYS A 85 -16.00 -13.43 -20.45
C LYS A 85 -14.58 -13.58 -19.90
N LEU A 86 -13.80 -12.52 -19.97
CA LEU A 86 -12.43 -12.47 -19.48
C LEU A 86 -12.41 -11.93 -18.04
N PRO A 87 -11.79 -12.62 -17.09
CA PRO A 87 -11.44 -12.02 -15.84
C PRO A 87 -10.52 -10.83 -16.08
N PHE A 88 -10.63 -9.81 -15.25
CA PHE A 88 -9.76 -8.64 -15.34
C PHE A 88 -9.22 -8.21 -13.98
N ARG A 89 -8.19 -7.40 -14.00
CA ARG A 89 -7.64 -6.72 -12.82
C ARG A 89 -7.42 -5.25 -13.14
N ILE A 90 -7.51 -4.42 -12.10
CA ILE A 90 -7.29 -2.97 -12.16
C ILE A 90 -5.88 -2.69 -11.69
N ARG A 91 -5.15 -1.87 -12.44
CA ARG A 91 -3.78 -1.54 -12.12
C ARG A 91 -3.51 -0.04 -12.29
N SER A 92 -2.80 0.57 -11.32
CA SER A 92 -2.30 1.94 -11.37
C SER A 92 -0.78 1.95 -11.14
N GLY A 93 -0.29 2.05 -9.91
CA GLY A 93 1.14 2.12 -9.58
C GLY A 93 1.92 0.80 -9.60
N ARG A 94 1.31 -0.35 -9.83
CA ARG A 94 1.96 -1.69 -9.91
C ARG A 94 2.64 -2.17 -8.61
N HIS A 95 2.22 -1.67 -7.43
CA HIS A 95 2.90 -1.93 -6.15
C HIS A 95 2.21 -2.95 -5.24
N HIS A 96 1.20 -3.67 -5.72
CA HIS A 96 0.55 -4.68 -4.89
C HIS A 96 1.53 -5.81 -4.54
N TYR A 97 1.81 -6.03 -3.23
CA TYR A 97 2.81 -6.98 -2.74
C TYR A 97 2.64 -8.40 -3.28
N GLU A 98 1.39 -8.86 -3.38
CA GLU A 98 1.03 -10.20 -3.87
C GLU A 98 0.60 -10.20 -5.35
N GLY A 99 0.71 -9.06 -6.03
CA GLY A 99 0.38 -8.93 -7.44
C GLY A 99 -1.10 -9.11 -7.79
N PHE A 100 -2.06 -8.79 -6.86
CA PHE A 100 -3.49 -8.94 -7.14
C PHE A 100 -4.04 -7.92 -8.14
N SER A 101 -3.28 -6.88 -8.46
CA SER A 101 -3.57 -5.97 -9.59
C SER A 101 -3.16 -6.54 -10.95
N ASN A 102 -2.74 -7.80 -10.99
CA ASN A 102 -2.34 -8.55 -12.18
C ASN A 102 -2.80 -10.01 -12.04
N GLY A 103 -2.68 -10.82 -13.08
CA GLY A 103 -3.05 -12.25 -13.06
C GLY A 103 -2.62 -13.00 -14.29
N ASN A 104 -2.78 -14.32 -14.25
CA ASN A 104 -2.54 -15.17 -15.41
C ASN A 104 -3.82 -15.32 -16.24
N ASP A 105 -3.68 -15.28 -17.56
CA ASP A 105 -4.79 -15.49 -18.50
C ASP A 105 -5.97 -14.51 -18.32
N ILE A 106 -5.69 -13.27 -17.95
CA ILE A 106 -6.67 -12.19 -17.73
C ILE A 106 -6.39 -10.95 -18.58
N LEU A 107 -7.32 -10.00 -18.61
CA LEU A 107 -7.10 -8.64 -19.06
C LEU A 107 -6.64 -7.76 -17.86
N VAL A 108 -5.58 -6.98 -18.03
CA VAL A 108 -5.22 -5.91 -17.08
C VAL A 108 -5.70 -4.57 -17.62
N ILE A 109 -6.54 -3.88 -16.87
CA ILE A 109 -6.96 -2.50 -17.15
C ILE A 109 -6.04 -1.58 -16.35
N ASP A 110 -5.10 -0.96 -17.05
CA ASP A 110 -4.08 -0.07 -16.46
C ASP A 110 -4.49 1.38 -16.67
N ILE A 111 -4.62 2.13 -15.57
CA ILE A 111 -5.04 3.53 -15.57
C ILE A 111 -3.88 4.50 -15.32
N SER A 112 -2.63 4.04 -15.41
CA SER A 112 -1.44 4.86 -15.11
C SER A 112 -1.27 6.08 -16.04
N LEU A 113 -1.96 6.10 -17.18
CA LEU A 113 -1.96 7.26 -18.09
C LEU A 113 -2.89 8.39 -17.63
N MET A 114 -3.75 8.17 -16.65
CA MET A 114 -4.61 9.19 -16.03
C MET A 114 -3.84 9.82 -14.85
N ASN A 115 -2.93 10.72 -15.10
CA ASN A 115 -1.97 11.20 -14.11
C ASN A 115 -1.96 12.72 -13.88
N LYS A 116 -3.06 13.41 -14.19
CA LYS A 116 -3.16 14.84 -13.95
C LYS A 116 -3.37 15.16 -12.47
N ILE A 117 -2.84 16.32 -12.06
CA ILE A 117 -2.91 16.86 -10.71
C ILE A 117 -3.36 18.31 -10.79
N TYR A 118 -4.38 18.67 -9.99
CA TYR A 118 -4.95 20.01 -9.94
C TYR A 118 -4.98 20.53 -8.51
N ILE A 119 -4.19 21.57 -8.21
CA ILE A 119 -4.19 22.23 -6.90
C ILE A 119 -5.13 23.45 -6.95
N ASN A 120 -6.06 23.53 -6.01
CA ASN A 120 -6.85 24.71 -5.74
C ASN A 120 -6.36 25.35 -4.43
N GLU A 121 -5.60 26.44 -4.52
CA GLU A 121 -5.02 27.11 -3.35
C GLU A 121 -6.06 27.82 -2.50
N GLU A 122 -7.14 28.35 -3.09
CA GLU A 122 -8.22 29.05 -2.37
C GLU A 122 -8.97 28.08 -1.44
N GLU A 123 -9.34 26.91 -1.95
CA GLU A 123 -9.98 25.85 -1.18
C GLU A 123 -8.99 25.02 -0.35
N ARG A 124 -7.70 25.16 -0.59
CA ARG A 124 -6.63 24.28 -0.09
C ARG A 124 -6.97 22.81 -0.35
N THR A 125 -7.14 22.47 -1.62
CA THR A 125 -7.41 21.09 -2.05
C THR A 125 -6.52 20.69 -3.22
N VAL A 126 -6.31 19.40 -3.37
CA VAL A 126 -5.70 18.81 -4.55
C VAL A 126 -6.61 17.73 -5.10
N THR A 127 -6.86 17.76 -6.40
CA THR A 127 -7.54 16.70 -7.13
C THR A 127 -6.54 15.98 -8.00
N ILE A 128 -6.54 14.66 -7.92
CA ILE A 128 -5.65 13.80 -8.70
C ILE A 128 -6.46 12.81 -9.53
N GLU A 129 -5.96 12.45 -10.71
CA GLU A 129 -6.46 11.33 -11.49
C GLU A 129 -5.94 9.99 -10.95
N GLY A 130 -6.60 8.87 -11.32
CA GLY A 130 -6.40 7.54 -10.77
C GLY A 130 -5.01 6.92 -10.94
N GLY A 131 -4.23 7.39 -11.90
CA GLY A 131 -2.89 6.90 -12.22
C GLY A 131 -1.74 7.65 -11.54
N VAL A 132 -2.02 8.75 -10.82
CA VAL A 132 -0.99 9.56 -10.15
C VAL A 132 -0.18 8.73 -9.15
N ARG A 133 1.15 8.92 -9.18
CA ARG A 133 2.11 8.28 -8.29
C ARG A 133 2.62 9.23 -7.21
N ASN A 134 3.18 8.67 -6.13
CA ASN A 134 3.67 9.48 -5.00
C ASN A 134 4.68 10.56 -5.41
N ARG A 135 5.65 10.25 -6.30
CA ARG A 135 6.64 11.25 -6.76
C ARG A 135 5.95 12.45 -7.38
N GLU A 136 5.03 12.21 -8.31
CA GLU A 136 4.31 13.25 -9.04
C GLU A 136 3.49 14.11 -8.07
N LEU A 137 2.80 13.48 -7.11
CA LEU A 137 2.01 14.19 -6.11
C LEU A 137 2.89 15.05 -5.19
N TYR A 138 3.99 14.50 -4.67
CA TYR A 138 4.89 15.27 -3.80
C TYR A 138 5.56 16.44 -4.52
N GLU A 139 5.98 16.25 -5.78
CA GLU A 139 6.51 17.35 -6.61
C GLU A 139 5.50 18.49 -6.74
N ALA A 140 4.22 18.17 -6.95
CA ALA A 140 3.18 19.16 -7.06
C ALA A 140 2.85 19.82 -5.70
N VAL A 141 2.47 19.03 -4.68
CA VAL A 141 1.93 19.61 -3.43
C VAL A 141 3.01 20.15 -2.50
N CYS A 142 4.14 19.42 -2.33
CA CYS A 142 5.24 19.92 -1.52
C CYS A 142 6.01 21.04 -2.24
N GLY A 143 6.06 21.02 -3.57
CA GLY A 143 6.56 22.15 -4.37
C GLY A 143 5.75 23.44 -4.17
N ALA A 144 4.44 23.32 -3.91
CA ALA A 144 3.57 24.42 -3.53
C ALA A 144 3.60 24.74 -2.01
N GLY A 145 4.43 24.03 -1.22
CA GLY A 145 4.63 24.23 0.22
C GLY A 145 3.67 23.46 1.13
N TYR A 146 2.86 22.55 0.60
CA TYR A 146 1.93 21.75 1.40
C TYR A 146 2.52 20.38 1.73
N PRO A 147 2.70 20.00 3.01
CA PRO A 147 3.00 18.62 3.36
C PRO A 147 1.81 17.71 3.02
N PHE A 148 2.08 16.44 2.77
CA PHE A 148 1.05 15.46 2.41
C PHE A 148 1.30 14.11 3.11
N PRO A 149 0.25 13.41 3.60
CA PRO A 149 0.39 12.10 4.23
C PRO A 149 0.49 10.97 3.20
N GLY A 150 1.45 11.05 2.29
CA GLY A 150 1.73 10.07 1.26
C GLY A 150 2.79 9.06 1.67
N GLY A 151 2.99 8.02 0.85
CA GLY A 151 3.95 6.96 1.08
C GLY A 151 5.40 7.30 0.70
N GLY A 152 6.35 6.48 1.14
CA GLY A 152 7.78 6.71 0.91
C GLY A 152 8.29 6.25 -0.45
N CYS A 153 7.65 5.31 -1.14
CA CYS A 153 8.13 4.82 -2.43
C CYS A 153 7.61 5.67 -3.60
N PRO A 154 8.47 6.10 -4.56
CA PRO A 154 8.13 7.10 -5.58
C PRO A 154 7.06 6.64 -6.56
N THR A 155 7.07 5.37 -6.94
CA THR A 155 6.23 4.81 -8.01
C THR A 155 4.93 4.17 -7.51
N VAL A 156 4.66 4.20 -6.19
CA VAL A 156 3.38 3.76 -5.62
C VAL A 156 2.24 4.64 -6.12
N GLY A 157 1.18 4.01 -6.63
CA GLY A 157 -0.06 4.70 -7.03
C GLY A 157 -0.80 5.24 -5.81
N VAL A 158 -1.07 6.54 -5.80
CA VAL A 158 -1.69 7.25 -4.66
C VAL A 158 -3.07 6.69 -4.35
N VAL A 159 -3.85 6.33 -5.37
CA VAL A 159 -5.20 5.78 -5.19
C VAL A 159 -5.17 4.46 -4.44
N GLY A 160 -4.39 3.47 -4.90
CA GLY A 160 -4.30 2.16 -4.23
C GLY A 160 -3.77 2.27 -2.80
N PHE A 161 -2.77 3.12 -2.60
CA PHE A 161 -2.20 3.45 -1.29
C PHE A 161 -3.25 4.04 -0.34
N THR A 162 -4.01 5.03 -0.81
CA THR A 162 -5.04 5.71 -0.01
C THR A 162 -6.19 4.76 0.35
N LEU A 163 -6.72 4.00 -0.61
CA LEU A 163 -7.88 3.11 -0.38
C LEU A 163 -7.67 2.09 0.76
N GLY A 164 -6.43 1.72 1.06
CA GLY A 164 -6.10 0.83 2.18
C GLY A 164 -5.68 1.52 3.47
N GLY A 165 -5.83 2.84 3.56
CA GLY A 165 -5.42 3.65 4.71
C GLY A 165 -4.36 4.68 4.37
N GLY A 166 -3.18 4.23 3.94
CA GLY A 166 -2.08 5.09 3.50
C GLY A 166 -1.24 5.64 4.64
N TRP A 167 -0.25 4.87 5.09
CA TRP A 167 0.73 5.32 6.08
C TRP A 167 1.93 6.03 5.42
N GLY A 168 2.38 7.12 6.03
CA GLY A 168 3.62 7.82 5.69
C GLY A 168 4.23 8.53 6.90
N TYR A 169 5.41 9.11 6.74
CA TYR A 169 6.11 9.81 7.83
C TYR A 169 5.34 11.03 8.37
N SER A 170 4.42 11.58 7.60
CA SER A 170 3.57 12.71 8.03
C SER A 170 2.30 12.28 8.77
N SER A 171 2.04 10.96 8.90
CA SER A 171 0.73 10.47 9.35
C SER A 171 0.39 10.78 10.81
N ARG A 172 1.38 10.92 11.70
CA ARG A 172 1.10 11.32 13.09
C ARG A 172 0.56 12.75 13.18
N LEU A 173 1.07 13.65 12.32
CA LEU A 173 0.64 15.04 12.26
C LEU A 173 -0.63 15.24 11.43
N LEU A 174 -0.78 14.52 10.31
CA LEU A 174 -1.79 14.79 9.29
C LEU A 174 -2.90 13.72 9.20
N GLY A 175 -2.81 12.64 9.96
CA GLY A 175 -3.62 11.45 9.78
C GLY A 175 -3.07 10.53 8.67
N LEU A 176 -3.76 9.43 8.42
CA LEU A 176 -3.51 8.56 7.27
C LEU A 176 -3.92 9.26 5.96
N GLY A 177 -3.52 8.73 4.80
CA GLY A 177 -3.94 9.27 3.49
C GLY A 177 -5.45 9.41 3.35
N ILE A 178 -6.23 8.46 3.90
CA ILE A 178 -7.70 8.49 3.92
C ILE A 178 -8.30 9.65 4.74
N ASP A 179 -7.56 10.21 5.67
CA ASP A 179 -8.09 11.21 6.60
C ASP A 179 -8.14 12.61 5.97
N SER A 180 -7.32 12.84 4.95
CA SER A 180 -7.38 14.04 4.12
C SER A 180 -8.31 13.91 2.91
N LEU A 181 -8.86 12.70 2.63
CA LEU A 181 -9.73 12.45 1.49
C LEU A 181 -11.10 13.14 1.67
N LEU A 182 -11.49 13.90 0.66
CA LEU A 182 -12.77 14.63 0.61
C LEU A 182 -13.78 13.97 -0.32
N GLN A 183 -13.31 13.40 -1.44
CA GLN A 183 -14.16 12.90 -2.51
C GLN A 183 -13.44 11.82 -3.32
N VAL A 184 -14.21 10.87 -3.84
CA VAL A 184 -13.77 9.84 -4.78
C VAL A 184 -14.71 9.80 -5.96
N GLU A 185 -14.18 9.74 -7.17
CA GLU A 185 -14.89 9.42 -8.40
C GLU A 185 -14.45 8.04 -8.88
N LEU A 186 -15.41 7.22 -9.29
CA LEU A 186 -15.13 5.86 -9.77
C LEU A 186 -16.14 5.42 -10.84
N ILE A 187 -15.73 4.49 -11.68
CA ILE A 187 -16.60 3.78 -12.61
C ILE A 187 -17.08 2.50 -11.94
N ASN A 188 -18.41 2.35 -11.79
CA ASN A 188 -19.03 1.18 -11.19
C ASN A 188 -19.13 -0.01 -12.18
N TYR A 189 -19.69 -1.13 -11.71
CA TYR A 189 -19.86 -2.35 -12.53
C TYR A 189 -20.77 -2.17 -13.75
N LYS A 190 -21.62 -1.12 -13.78
CA LYS A 190 -22.49 -0.76 -14.91
C LYS A 190 -21.81 0.15 -15.94
N GLY A 191 -20.57 0.58 -15.70
CA GLY A 191 -19.91 1.61 -16.50
C GLY A 191 -20.41 3.03 -16.21
N GLU A 192 -21.08 3.25 -15.07
CA GLU A 192 -21.56 4.57 -14.66
C GLU A 192 -20.52 5.26 -13.77
N LYS A 193 -20.36 6.57 -13.96
CA LYS A 193 -19.55 7.41 -13.07
C LYS A 193 -20.29 7.67 -11.77
N ILE A 194 -19.68 7.30 -10.65
CA ILE A 194 -20.18 7.52 -9.30
C ILE A 194 -19.28 8.50 -8.58
N LEU A 195 -19.90 9.52 -8.00
CA LEU A 195 -19.28 10.39 -7.00
C LEU A 195 -19.60 9.86 -5.61
N SER A 196 -18.58 9.87 -4.72
CA SER A 196 -18.72 9.46 -3.33
C SER A 196 -17.99 10.44 -2.42
N ASP A 197 -18.71 11.01 -1.45
CA ASP A 197 -18.21 11.93 -0.44
C ASP A 197 -19.03 11.80 0.87
N LYS A 198 -18.83 12.72 1.82
CA LYS A 198 -19.57 12.70 3.10
C LYS A 198 -21.10 12.87 2.96
N LYS A 199 -21.59 13.39 1.83
CA LYS A 199 -23.02 13.69 1.58
C LYS A 199 -23.61 12.77 0.53
N VAL A 200 -22.86 12.44 -0.52
CA VAL A 200 -23.28 11.62 -1.66
C VAL A 200 -22.64 10.24 -1.56
N ASN A 201 -23.45 9.17 -1.60
CA ASN A 201 -22.99 7.79 -1.44
C ASN A 201 -22.05 7.63 -0.22
N SER A 202 -22.47 8.19 0.93
CA SER A 202 -21.64 8.31 2.12
C SER A 202 -21.22 6.95 2.73
N ASP A 203 -22.01 5.91 2.55
CA ASP A 203 -21.68 4.53 2.91
C ASP A 203 -20.55 3.97 2.04
N LEU A 204 -20.56 4.22 0.73
CA LEU A 204 -19.47 3.90 -0.16
C LEU A 204 -18.21 4.71 0.19
N PHE A 205 -18.35 6.02 0.49
CA PHE A 205 -17.24 6.86 0.93
C PHE A 205 -16.60 6.35 2.22
N TRP A 206 -17.41 5.86 3.14
CA TRP A 206 -16.93 5.20 4.36
C TRP A 206 -16.10 3.95 4.00
N ALA A 207 -16.61 3.09 3.12
CA ALA A 207 -15.95 1.86 2.70
C ALA A 207 -14.62 2.13 1.98
N LEU A 208 -14.60 3.09 1.03
CA LEU A 208 -13.39 3.47 0.26
C LEU A 208 -12.25 4.05 1.11
N ARG A 209 -12.50 4.32 2.40
CA ARG A 209 -11.49 4.82 3.32
C ARG A 209 -10.96 3.74 4.25
N GLY A 210 -10.31 2.70 3.69
CA GLY A 210 -9.61 1.65 4.44
C GLY A 210 -9.82 0.21 3.95
N CYS A 211 -10.76 -0.03 3.00
CA CYS A 211 -11.04 -1.39 2.54
C CYS A 211 -10.09 -1.94 1.46
N GLY A 212 -9.11 -1.14 1.02
CA GLY A 212 -8.24 -1.49 -0.09
C GLY A 212 -8.83 -1.20 -1.47
N GLY A 213 -8.00 -1.25 -2.49
CA GLY A 213 -8.37 -0.96 -3.87
C GLY A 213 -9.10 -2.12 -4.56
N GLY A 214 -9.86 -1.78 -5.63
CA GLY A 214 -10.43 -2.77 -6.55
C GLY A 214 -11.71 -3.48 -6.08
N ASN A 215 -12.34 -3.04 -4.97
CA ASN A 215 -13.51 -3.72 -4.42
C ASN A 215 -14.86 -3.22 -4.97
N PHE A 216 -14.97 -1.94 -5.34
CA PHE A 216 -16.26 -1.30 -5.66
C PHE A 216 -16.32 -0.66 -7.05
N GLY A 217 -15.20 -0.56 -7.74
CA GLY A 217 -15.08 0.12 -9.02
C GLY A 217 -13.66 0.50 -9.36
N ILE A 218 -13.49 1.12 -10.52
CA ILE A 218 -12.23 1.69 -10.99
C ILE A 218 -12.22 3.18 -10.59
N VAL A 219 -11.41 3.53 -9.60
CA VAL A 219 -11.28 4.92 -9.14
C VAL A 219 -10.55 5.75 -10.19
N THR A 220 -11.21 6.79 -10.67
CA THR A 220 -10.70 7.67 -11.73
C THR A 220 -10.18 9.00 -11.20
N ALA A 221 -10.68 9.47 -10.04
CA ALA A 221 -10.16 10.66 -9.38
C ALA A 221 -10.36 10.62 -7.85
N MET A 222 -9.48 11.34 -7.14
CA MET A 222 -9.59 11.61 -5.70
C MET A 222 -9.33 13.09 -5.43
N LYS A 223 -10.12 13.70 -4.53
CA LYS A 223 -9.91 15.07 -4.02
C LYS A 223 -9.49 15.00 -2.55
N PHE A 224 -8.38 15.66 -2.20
CA PHE A 224 -7.85 15.73 -0.85
C PHE A 224 -7.84 17.16 -0.32
N LYS A 225 -8.01 17.29 0.99
CA LYS A 225 -7.75 18.53 1.72
C LYS A 225 -6.25 18.68 1.91
N LEU A 226 -5.73 19.87 1.65
CA LEU A 226 -4.36 20.24 1.96
C LEU A 226 -4.29 20.92 3.34
N PRO A 227 -3.27 20.62 4.16
CA PRO A 227 -3.07 21.27 5.46
C PRO A 227 -2.59 22.72 5.29
N HIS A 228 -2.14 23.36 6.37
CA HIS A 228 -1.38 24.60 6.27
C HIS A 228 0.01 24.33 5.65
N LYS A 229 0.54 25.33 4.96
CA LYS A 229 1.90 25.26 4.38
C LYS A 229 2.95 25.07 5.47
N ILE A 230 3.84 24.12 5.28
CA ILE A 230 5.04 23.88 6.09
C ILE A 230 6.18 23.63 5.12
N ASN A 231 7.13 24.56 5.07
CA ASN A 231 8.16 24.53 4.04
C ASN A 231 9.34 23.61 4.38
N LYS A 232 9.66 23.45 5.67
CA LYS A 232 10.83 22.70 6.11
C LYS A 232 10.48 21.65 7.17
N ALA A 233 11.29 20.61 7.19
CA ALA A 233 11.25 19.55 8.19
C ALA A 233 12.67 18.99 8.38
N THR A 234 12.90 18.32 9.50
CA THR A 234 14.15 17.58 9.72
C THR A 234 13.97 16.13 9.32
N LEU A 235 14.73 15.68 8.32
CA LEU A 235 14.88 14.28 7.96
C LEU A 235 15.82 13.61 8.95
N ILE A 236 15.42 12.46 9.47
CA ILE A 236 16.11 11.69 10.49
C ILE A 236 16.57 10.37 9.92
N ASN A 237 17.84 10.05 10.09
CA ASN A 237 18.42 8.76 9.76
C ASN A 237 19.46 8.38 10.81
N ILE A 238 19.13 7.39 11.63
CA ILE A 238 19.99 6.87 12.70
C ILE A 238 20.21 5.38 12.39
N ASP A 239 21.44 4.95 12.26
CA ASP A 239 21.80 3.54 12.08
C ASP A 239 22.74 3.10 13.23
N TYR A 240 22.38 2.02 13.89
CA TYR A 240 23.16 1.35 14.91
C TYR A 240 23.61 -0.01 14.33
N PRO A 241 24.76 -0.06 13.66
CA PRO A 241 25.23 -1.29 13.01
C PRO A 241 25.91 -2.24 13.99
N ASN A 242 25.95 -3.53 13.63
CA ASN A 242 26.73 -4.58 14.31
C ASN A 242 26.44 -4.74 15.80
N LEU A 243 25.19 -4.62 16.18
CA LEU A 243 24.73 -4.71 17.57
C LEU A 243 24.72 -6.14 18.10
N THR A 244 25.05 -6.29 19.37
CA THR A 244 24.76 -7.48 20.19
C THR A 244 23.25 -7.62 20.41
N ILE A 245 22.80 -8.76 20.92
CA ILE A 245 21.38 -8.99 21.27
C ILE A 245 20.94 -7.99 22.34
N ASP A 246 21.73 -7.82 23.40
CA ASP A 246 21.42 -6.93 24.53
C ASP A 246 21.29 -5.46 24.07
N GLU A 247 22.17 -5.01 23.19
CA GLU A 247 22.10 -3.65 22.62
C GLU A 247 20.85 -3.46 21.77
N LYS A 248 20.45 -4.47 20.96
CA LYS A 248 19.19 -4.42 20.20
C LYS A 248 17.99 -4.33 21.14
N VAL A 249 17.98 -5.13 22.20
CA VAL A 249 16.93 -5.09 23.24
C VAL A 249 16.87 -3.70 23.87
N LEU A 250 18.01 -3.15 24.27
CA LEU A 250 18.09 -1.84 24.92
C LEU A 250 17.56 -0.72 24.02
N ILE A 251 18.00 -0.66 22.75
CA ILE A 251 17.57 0.37 21.79
C ILE A 251 16.06 0.22 21.49
N PHE A 252 15.58 -1.01 21.32
CA PHE A 252 14.17 -1.23 20.99
C PHE A 252 13.25 -0.90 22.18
N LYS A 253 13.64 -1.24 23.42
CA LYS A 253 12.93 -0.81 24.65
C LYS A 253 12.90 0.71 24.77
N LEU A 254 14.01 1.36 24.47
CA LEU A 254 14.07 2.83 24.45
C LEU A 254 13.11 3.40 23.42
N TRP A 255 13.08 2.84 22.20
CA TRP A 255 12.16 3.28 21.16
C TRP A 255 10.69 3.15 21.60
N GLN A 256 10.28 2.02 22.17
CA GLN A 256 8.91 1.83 22.69
C GLN A 256 8.53 2.88 23.73
N LYS A 257 9.45 3.14 24.68
CA LYS A 257 9.22 4.10 25.74
C LYS A 257 9.07 5.52 25.19
N GLU A 258 10.04 5.96 24.40
CA GLU A 258 10.10 7.34 23.89
C GLU A 258 9.00 7.61 22.86
N PHE A 259 8.65 6.62 22.02
CA PHE A 259 7.66 6.78 20.96
C PHE A 259 6.28 7.23 21.47
N LYS A 260 5.87 6.79 22.65
CA LYS A 260 4.57 7.15 23.27
C LYS A 260 4.45 8.62 23.63
N SER A 261 5.57 9.25 24.00
CA SER A 261 5.65 10.65 24.43
C SER A 261 6.17 11.60 23.36
N LEU A 262 6.49 11.10 22.15
CA LEU A 262 6.99 11.95 21.07
C LEU A 262 5.99 13.04 20.68
N ASP A 263 6.55 14.22 20.37
CA ASP A 263 5.80 15.31 19.73
C ASP A 263 5.01 14.77 18.51
N ILE A 264 3.76 15.19 18.36
CA ILE A 264 2.89 14.78 17.25
C ILE A 264 3.49 15.09 15.87
N ARG A 265 4.32 16.16 15.81
CA ARG A 265 5.04 16.57 14.59
C ARG A 265 6.15 15.61 14.16
N LEU A 266 6.53 14.66 15.03
CA LEU A 266 7.59 13.67 14.80
C LEU A 266 6.99 12.28 14.57
N ASN A 267 7.36 11.64 13.47
CA ASN A 267 7.09 10.22 13.26
C ASN A 267 8.38 9.46 13.01
N LEU A 268 8.47 8.27 13.59
CA LEU A 268 9.63 7.38 13.46
C LEU A 268 9.20 6.01 12.93
N LYS A 269 10.04 5.45 12.08
CA LYS A 269 10.05 4.04 11.71
C LYS A 269 11.31 3.42 12.27
N THR A 270 11.18 2.30 12.98
CA THR A 270 12.32 1.53 13.53
C THR A 270 12.35 0.16 12.88
N ALA A 271 13.54 -0.34 12.54
CA ALA A 271 13.73 -1.65 11.93
C ALA A 271 14.87 -2.41 12.62
N ILE A 272 14.58 -3.61 13.11
CA ILE A 272 15.60 -4.61 13.44
C ILE A 272 15.92 -5.33 12.13
N TYR A 273 17.16 -5.28 11.67
CA TYR A 273 17.53 -5.78 10.35
C TYR A 273 18.72 -6.76 10.40
N ASN A 274 18.77 -7.59 9.37
CA ASN A 274 19.95 -8.37 8.98
C ASN A 274 20.16 -8.19 7.48
N SER A 275 21.35 -7.77 7.10
CA SER A 275 21.74 -7.47 5.74
C SER A 275 23.03 -8.19 5.39
N MET A 276 23.07 -8.85 4.24
CA MET A 276 24.28 -9.49 3.72
C MET A 276 25.45 -8.49 3.62
N HIS A 277 25.16 -7.22 3.36
CA HIS A 277 26.19 -6.20 3.12
C HIS A 277 26.54 -5.35 4.36
N LYS A 278 25.61 -5.22 5.32
CA LYS A 278 25.75 -4.31 6.48
C LYS A 278 25.73 -5.02 7.83
N GLY A 279 25.63 -6.35 7.84
CA GLY A 279 25.48 -7.09 9.08
C GLY A 279 24.10 -6.87 9.73
N THR A 280 24.05 -6.95 11.06
CA THR A 280 22.82 -6.85 11.83
C THR A 280 22.78 -5.56 12.66
N GLY A 281 21.62 -4.93 12.76
CA GLY A 281 21.51 -3.68 13.51
C GLY A 281 20.07 -3.23 13.73
N ILE A 282 19.95 -1.99 14.22
CA ILE A 282 18.69 -1.26 14.31
C ILE A 282 18.84 0.05 13.54
N LYS A 283 17.90 0.29 12.65
CA LYS A 283 17.79 1.56 11.92
C LYS A 283 16.52 2.29 12.31
N ILE A 284 16.67 3.59 12.64
CA ILE A 284 15.56 4.49 12.93
C ILE A 284 15.55 5.57 11.87
N THR A 285 14.43 5.73 11.17
CA THR A 285 14.23 6.77 10.17
C THR A 285 12.98 7.56 10.52
N GLY A 286 12.95 8.84 10.18
CA GLY A 286 11.80 9.69 10.53
C GLY A 286 11.77 11.01 9.83
N LEU A 287 10.67 11.72 10.07
CA LEU A 287 10.47 13.09 9.63
C LEU A 287 9.87 13.90 10.79
N PHE A 288 10.48 15.02 11.09
CA PHE A 288 10.01 15.95 12.10
C PHE A 288 9.72 17.32 11.51
N TYR A 289 8.49 17.79 11.66
CA TYR A 289 8.07 19.14 11.29
C TYR A 289 8.51 20.17 12.34
N GLY A 290 9.78 20.12 12.69
CA GLY A 290 10.53 20.98 13.60
C GLY A 290 11.94 21.20 13.08
N ASN A 291 12.68 22.14 13.69
CA ASN A 291 14.05 22.43 13.31
C ASN A 291 15.05 21.42 13.92
N GLU A 292 16.32 21.54 13.53
CA GLU A 292 17.38 20.62 13.95
C GLU A 292 17.59 20.62 15.48
N LYS A 293 17.48 21.79 16.15
CA LYS A 293 17.63 21.90 17.61
C LYS A 293 16.50 21.15 18.33
N GLU A 294 15.24 21.39 17.93
CA GLU A 294 14.07 20.67 18.47
C GLU A 294 14.20 19.16 18.23
N THR A 295 14.69 18.77 17.04
CA THR A 295 14.91 17.36 16.70
C THR A 295 15.97 16.71 17.57
N MET A 296 17.10 17.41 17.81
CA MET A 296 18.17 16.90 18.65
C MET A 296 17.72 16.75 20.10
N GLU A 297 16.87 17.66 20.60
CA GLU A 297 16.28 17.56 21.94
C GLU A 297 15.33 16.35 22.05
N ALA A 298 14.45 16.17 21.06
CA ALA A 298 13.51 15.05 21.02
C ALA A 298 14.21 13.68 20.89
N LEU A 299 15.37 13.64 20.21
CA LEU A 299 16.13 12.40 19.98
C LEU A 299 17.32 12.23 20.94
N LYS A 300 17.46 13.12 21.93
CA LYS A 300 18.55 13.05 22.91
C LYS A 300 18.69 11.68 23.58
N PRO A 301 17.60 10.97 24.01
CA PRO A 301 17.72 9.65 24.60
C PRO A 301 18.42 8.64 23.67
N PHE A 302 18.17 8.70 22.37
CA PHE A 302 18.78 7.82 21.37
C PHE A 302 20.26 8.14 21.15
N LYS A 303 20.65 9.42 21.25
CA LYS A 303 22.04 9.84 21.11
C LYS A 303 22.86 9.48 22.36
N ASP A 304 22.28 9.65 23.54
CA ASP A 304 22.97 9.48 24.83
C ASP A 304 22.98 8.01 25.33
N ILE A 305 22.44 7.07 24.56
CA ILE A 305 22.37 5.63 24.93
C ILE A 305 23.76 4.99 25.09
N GLY A 306 24.81 5.65 24.60
CA GLY A 306 26.21 5.15 24.73
C GLY A 306 26.58 4.06 23.74
N ILE A 307 25.75 3.81 22.71
CA ILE A 307 26.02 2.85 21.64
C ILE A 307 26.41 3.61 20.37
N ASN A 308 27.44 3.12 19.67
CA ASN A 308 27.91 3.75 18.44
C ASN A 308 26.83 3.74 17.37
N SER A 309 26.62 4.90 16.73
CA SER A 309 25.61 5.07 15.69
C SER A 309 26.02 6.11 14.64
N ASP A 310 25.56 5.89 13.42
CA ASP A 310 25.55 6.92 12.39
C ASP A 310 24.29 7.76 12.59
N PHE A 311 24.47 8.97 13.17
CA PHE A 311 23.38 9.86 13.55
C PHE A 311 23.33 11.07 12.61
N ASN A 312 22.43 11.02 11.62
CA ASN A 312 22.31 12.07 10.60
C ASN A 312 20.95 12.78 10.68
N LEU A 313 20.99 14.11 10.78
CA LEU A 313 19.83 15.01 10.78
C LEU A 313 20.02 16.06 9.68
N GLU A 314 18.98 16.28 8.88
CA GLU A 314 19.02 17.26 7.80
C GLU A 314 17.76 18.15 7.83
N TYR A 315 17.92 19.42 8.20
CA TYR A 315 16.82 20.42 8.15
C TYR A 315 16.72 21.04 6.77
N ILE A 316 15.85 20.47 5.94
CA ILE A 316 15.68 20.76 4.52
C ILE A 316 14.22 21.08 4.19
N THR A 317 13.94 21.41 2.94
CA THR A 317 12.54 21.56 2.51
C THR A 317 11.81 20.21 2.60
N VAL A 318 10.49 20.26 2.84
CA VAL A 318 9.66 19.04 2.88
C VAL A 318 9.73 18.27 1.56
N LEU A 319 9.84 18.98 0.43
CA LEU A 319 10.02 18.36 -0.88
C LEU A 319 11.36 17.60 -0.97
N GLU A 320 12.47 18.23 -0.57
CA GLU A 320 13.80 17.59 -0.57
C GLU A 320 13.84 16.38 0.37
N ALA A 321 13.22 16.48 1.57
CA ALA A 321 13.13 15.35 2.49
C ALA A 321 12.39 14.16 1.86
N ASN A 322 11.25 14.42 1.21
CA ASN A 322 10.51 13.36 0.52
C ASN A 322 11.27 12.80 -0.70
N ARG A 323 11.98 13.64 -1.46
CA ARG A 323 12.86 13.17 -2.54
C ARG A 323 13.93 12.21 -2.02
N LYS A 324 14.64 12.57 -0.95
CA LYS A 324 15.67 11.70 -0.33
C LYS A 324 15.08 10.38 0.18
N ILE A 325 13.90 10.41 0.82
CA ILE A 325 13.19 9.19 1.21
C ILE A 325 12.88 8.33 -0.01
N GLN A 326 12.35 8.93 -1.07
CA GLN A 326 11.97 8.23 -2.30
C GLN A 326 13.16 7.67 -3.06
N ASP A 327 14.25 8.42 -3.16
CA ASP A 327 15.48 8.03 -3.88
C ASP A 327 16.24 6.90 -3.15
N SER A 328 15.90 6.61 -1.89
CA SER A 328 16.43 5.44 -1.17
C SER A 328 15.80 4.11 -1.59
N HIS A 329 14.74 4.14 -2.43
CA HIS A 329 14.08 2.93 -2.92
C HIS A 329 14.61 2.58 -4.32
N PRO A 330 14.89 1.30 -4.59
CA PRO A 330 15.32 0.84 -5.91
C PRO A 330 14.15 0.88 -6.92
N GLU A 331 14.45 0.67 -8.19
CA GLU A 331 13.44 0.61 -9.26
C GLU A 331 12.47 -0.56 -9.08
N TYR A 332 12.95 -1.69 -8.54
CA TYR A 332 12.16 -2.88 -8.19
C TYR A 332 12.87 -3.71 -7.12
N GLU A 333 12.13 -4.61 -6.52
CA GLU A 333 12.69 -5.62 -5.59
C GLU A 333 12.03 -6.98 -5.81
N LYS A 334 12.68 -8.03 -5.33
CA LYS A 334 12.08 -9.36 -5.15
C LYS A 334 11.98 -9.64 -3.67
N TYR A 335 10.76 -9.73 -3.17
CA TYR A 335 10.53 -9.87 -1.73
C TYR A 335 9.25 -10.64 -1.40
N LYS A 336 9.17 -11.08 -0.16
CA LYS A 336 7.94 -11.47 0.52
C LYS A 336 7.81 -10.63 1.79
N SER A 337 6.62 -10.09 2.03
CA SER A 337 6.38 -9.21 3.16
C SER A 337 4.96 -9.36 3.70
N SER A 338 4.74 -8.84 4.90
CA SER A 338 3.42 -8.74 5.55
C SER A 338 3.37 -7.54 6.47
N GLY A 339 2.17 -7.09 6.83
CA GLY A 339 1.95 -6.04 7.83
C GLY A 339 0.95 -6.48 8.89
N ARG A 340 1.29 -6.23 10.17
CA ARG A 340 0.46 -6.56 11.34
C ARG A 340 0.36 -5.36 12.26
N PHE A 341 -0.69 -5.26 13.08
CA PHE A 341 -0.85 -4.16 14.04
C PHE A 341 -0.34 -4.53 15.43
N VAL A 342 0.37 -3.60 16.06
CA VAL A 342 0.97 -3.69 17.39
C VAL A 342 0.20 -2.78 18.35
N TYR A 343 -0.19 -3.30 19.50
CA TYR A 343 -1.00 -2.58 20.50
C TYR A 343 -0.26 -2.35 21.81
N ASP A 344 0.55 -3.33 22.19
CA ASP A 344 1.20 -3.36 23.48
C ASP A 344 2.72 -3.30 23.32
N ASP A 345 3.44 -2.86 24.36
CA ASP A 345 4.88 -2.93 24.39
C ASP A 345 5.32 -4.40 24.49
N TYR A 346 6.36 -4.72 23.76
CA TYR A 346 6.98 -6.04 23.85
C TYR A 346 7.86 -6.15 25.10
N SER A 347 7.76 -7.27 25.78
CA SER A 347 8.68 -7.70 26.83
C SER A 347 10.07 -7.95 26.24
N GLU A 348 11.06 -8.03 27.12
CA GLU A 348 12.43 -8.38 26.72
C GLU A 348 12.51 -9.73 25.98
N GLU A 349 11.78 -10.75 26.48
CA GLU A 349 11.70 -12.06 25.81
C GLU A 349 11.11 -11.98 24.40
N GLU A 350 10.09 -11.15 24.18
CA GLU A 350 9.48 -10.96 22.87
C GLU A 350 10.41 -10.23 21.92
N ILE A 351 11.15 -9.23 22.41
CA ILE A 351 12.18 -8.55 21.62
C ILE A 351 13.29 -9.51 21.22
N ILE A 352 13.77 -10.34 22.14
CA ILE A 352 14.76 -11.38 21.84
C ILE A 352 14.23 -12.34 20.77
N LYS A 353 12.98 -12.79 20.85
CA LYS A 353 12.37 -13.63 19.80
C LYS A 353 12.39 -12.96 18.43
N MET A 354 12.11 -11.65 18.35
CA MET A 354 12.20 -10.90 17.09
C MET A 354 13.63 -10.79 16.56
N VAL A 355 14.60 -10.57 17.47
CA VAL A 355 16.03 -10.56 17.13
C VAL A 355 16.48 -11.94 16.61
N ASP A 356 16.05 -13.02 17.23
CA ASP A 356 16.35 -14.39 16.80
C ASP A 356 15.77 -14.70 15.42
N VAL A 357 14.52 -14.26 15.16
CA VAL A 357 13.92 -14.37 13.82
C VAL A 357 14.83 -13.76 12.76
N ILE A 358 15.36 -12.56 13.02
CA ILE A 358 16.20 -11.83 12.06
C ILE A 358 17.65 -12.35 12.04
N SER A 359 18.12 -12.98 13.09
CA SER A 359 19.49 -13.53 13.14
C SER A 359 19.64 -14.78 12.27
N ASP A 360 18.58 -15.59 12.14
CA ASP A 360 18.54 -16.85 11.39
C ASP A 360 17.85 -16.68 10.03
N ILE A 361 18.47 -15.90 9.12
CA ILE A 361 17.95 -15.72 7.76
C ILE A 361 18.55 -16.75 6.79
N PRO A 362 17.85 -17.10 5.68
CA PRO A 362 18.42 -17.93 4.62
C PRO A 362 19.73 -17.33 4.08
N LYS A 363 20.68 -18.17 3.75
CA LYS A 363 21.95 -17.72 3.11
C LYS A 363 21.73 -17.03 1.76
N SER A 364 20.59 -17.31 1.12
CA SER A 364 20.16 -16.70 -0.13
C SER A 364 19.40 -15.39 0.04
N ALA A 365 19.15 -14.93 1.29
CA ALA A 365 18.52 -13.66 1.58
C ALA A 365 19.55 -12.53 1.54
N GLU A 366 19.26 -11.46 0.83
CA GLU A 366 20.07 -10.25 0.85
C GLU A 366 19.78 -9.37 2.07
N TYR A 367 18.53 -9.35 2.48
CA TYR A 367 18.05 -8.52 3.58
C TYR A 367 16.79 -9.12 4.20
N ALA A 368 16.68 -9.05 5.50
CA ALA A 368 15.44 -9.28 6.23
C ALA A 368 15.28 -8.25 7.35
N ALA A 369 14.04 -7.90 7.67
CA ALA A 369 13.74 -6.96 8.74
C ALA A 369 12.37 -7.17 9.37
N VAL A 370 12.31 -6.91 10.68
CA VAL A 370 11.08 -6.58 11.39
C VAL A 370 11.07 -5.07 11.60
N SER A 371 10.16 -4.37 10.93
CA SER A 371 10.06 -2.91 10.92
C SER A 371 8.79 -2.44 11.62
N PHE A 372 8.88 -1.35 12.36
CA PHE A 372 7.77 -0.74 13.09
C PHE A 372 7.49 0.64 12.53
N TYR A 373 6.36 0.79 11.87
CA TYR A 373 5.88 2.03 11.28
C TYR A 373 4.98 2.72 12.31
N GLY A 374 5.45 3.80 12.92
CA GLY A 374 4.76 4.47 14.01
C GLY A 374 3.38 5.00 13.64
N LEU A 375 2.39 4.69 14.46
CA LEU A 375 1.03 5.24 14.43
C LEU A 375 0.86 6.27 15.55
N GLY A 376 -0.36 6.57 15.97
CA GLY A 376 -0.62 7.54 17.03
C GLY A 376 -0.91 8.94 16.48
N GLY A 377 -0.80 9.97 17.31
CA GLY A 377 -1.15 11.34 16.93
C GLY A 377 -2.57 11.45 16.38
N VAL A 378 -2.76 12.27 15.34
CA VAL A 378 -4.08 12.48 14.70
C VAL A 378 -4.78 11.18 14.30
N ILE A 379 -4.03 10.10 13.99
CA ILE A 379 -4.63 8.81 13.61
C ILE A 379 -5.53 8.27 14.73
N LYS A 380 -5.10 8.38 16.00
CA LYS A 380 -5.85 7.91 17.18
C LYS A 380 -6.99 8.84 17.59
N GLU A 381 -6.91 10.11 17.23
CA GLU A 381 -7.95 11.10 17.53
C GLU A 381 -9.21 10.90 16.68
N ILE A 382 -9.07 10.25 15.53
CA ILE A 382 -10.19 9.99 14.62
C ILE A 382 -10.96 8.75 15.09
N PRO A 383 -12.29 8.86 15.37
CA PRO A 383 -13.10 7.72 15.76
C PRO A 383 -13.03 6.57 14.73
N LYS A 384 -12.93 5.32 15.19
CA LYS A 384 -12.82 4.13 14.32
C LYS A 384 -13.97 4.04 13.32
N GLU A 385 -15.17 4.43 13.75
CA GLU A 385 -16.41 4.34 12.97
C GLU A 385 -16.45 5.31 11.78
N ASN A 386 -15.58 6.32 11.75
CA ASN A 386 -15.57 7.35 10.70
C ASN A 386 -15.07 6.83 9.35
N THR A 387 -14.33 5.71 9.35
CA THR A 387 -13.77 5.09 8.13
C THR A 387 -13.80 3.57 8.26
N SER A 388 -13.56 2.86 7.18
CA SER A 388 -13.43 1.39 7.21
C SER A 388 -12.07 0.89 7.73
N PHE A 389 -11.12 1.78 7.98
CA PHE A 389 -9.84 1.45 8.62
C PHE A 389 -10.05 1.28 10.13
N TYR A 390 -10.12 0.05 10.58
CA TYR A 390 -10.47 -0.29 11.98
C TYR A 390 -9.34 -0.03 12.99
N TYR A 391 -8.08 -0.24 12.63
CA TYR A 391 -6.93 -0.39 13.54
C TYR A 391 -6.28 0.95 13.96
N ARG A 392 -7.09 1.98 14.25
CA ARG A 392 -6.61 3.34 14.55
C ARG A 392 -5.91 3.47 15.91
N ASP A 393 -6.23 2.62 16.85
CA ASP A 393 -5.69 2.61 18.23
C ASP A 393 -4.40 1.80 18.38
N ALA A 394 -3.91 1.18 17.31
CA ALA A 394 -2.62 0.52 17.31
C ALA A 394 -1.46 1.52 17.50
N GLU A 395 -0.37 1.07 18.14
CA GLU A 395 0.84 1.87 18.34
C GLU A 395 1.71 1.93 17.08
N ALA A 396 1.76 0.83 16.34
CA ALA A 396 2.55 0.71 15.12
C ALA A 396 1.99 -0.34 14.17
N ILE A 397 2.43 -0.28 12.91
CA ILE A 397 2.34 -1.39 11.97
C ILE A 397 3.68 -2.12 12.02
N MET A 398 3.70 -3.41 12.38
CA MET A 398 4.85 -4.28 12.23
C MET A 398 4.91 -4.78 10.80
N GLY A 399 5.91 -4.37 10.03
CA GLY A 399 6.24 -4.96 8.74
C GLY A 399 7.30 -6.05 8.92
N PHE A 400 7.08 -7.22 8.36
CA PHE A 400 8.07 -8.29 8.31
C PHE A 400 8.36 -8.65 6.86
N GLN A 401 9.64 -8.63 6.48
CA GLN A 401 10.03 -8.81 5.08
C GLN A 401 11.35 -9.57 4.94
N VAL A 402 11.49 -10.24 3.78
CA VAL A 402 12.75 -10.83 3.29
C VAL A 402 12.91 -10.51 1.81
N LEU A 403 14.12 -10.15 1.41
CA LEU A 403 14.52 -9.80 0.04
C LEU A 403 15.52 -10.82 -0.48
N TRP A 404 15.52 -11.08 -1.78
CA TRP A 404 16.49 -11.94 -2.49
C TRP A 404 16.76 -11.38 -3.88
N GLU A 405 17.91 -11.69 -4.46
CA GLU A 405 18.29 -11.18 -5.78
C GLU A 405 17.75 -12.07 -6.92
N GLU A 406 18.10 -13.35 -6.93
CA GLU A 406 17.73 -14.25 -8.03
C GLU A 406 16.42 -14.99 -7.75
N GLN A 407 15.56 -15.13 -8.78
CA GLN A 407 14.25 -15.78 -8.67
C GLN A 407 14.33 -17.24 -8.18
N LYS A 408 15.42 -17.93 -8.44
CA LYS A 408 15.64 -19.30 -7.95
C LYS A 408 15.61 -19.42 -6.41
N TYR A 409 15.90 -18.32 -5.69
CA TYR A 409 15.89 -18.28 -4.23
C TYR A 409 14.51 -17.96 -3.63
N ALA A 410 13.54 -17.59 -4.46
CA ALA A 410 12.21 -17.25 -3.99
C ALA A 410 11.53 -18.36 -3.15
N PRO A 411 11.59 -19.66 -3.50
CA PRO A 411 10.95 -20.71 -2.72
C PRO A 411 11.47 -20.81 -1.28
N GLU A 412 12.81 -20.77 -1.09
CA GLU A 412 13.45 -20.83 0.21
C GLU A 412 13.07 -19.63 1.08
N ASN A 413 13.21 -18.42 0.54
CA ASN A 413 12.94 -17.18 1.25
C ASN A 413 11.45 -17.03 1.62
N LYS A 414 10.54 -17.39 0.71
CA LYS A 414 9.10 -17.40 0.98
C LYS A 414 8.73 -18.40 2.07
N LYS A 415 9.31 -19.60 2.04
CA LYS A 415 9.09 -20.63 3.08
C LYS A 415 9.55 -20.14 4.44
N TRP A 416 10.79 -19.64 4.54
CA TRP A 416 11.34 -19.08 5.76
C TRP A 416 10.47 -17.97 6.34
N MET A 417 10.07 -17.02 5.49
CA MET A 417 9.23 -15.89 5.91
C MET A 417 7.89 -16.37 6.48
N LEU A 418 7.23 -17.34 5.84
CA LEU A 418 5.95 -17.87 6.31
C LEU A 418 6.08 -18.65 7.62
N GLU A 419 7.17 -19.38 7.82
CA GLU A 419 7.43 -20.08 9.07
C GLU A 419 7.64 -19.09 10.22
N LYS A 420 8.48 -18.06 10.02
CA LYS A 420 8.76 -17.03 11.03
C LYS A 420 7.55 -16.10 11.26
N PHE A 421 6.76 -15.84 10.23
CA PHE A 421 5.51 -15.05 10.35
C PHE A 421 4.53 -15.67 11.35
N ARG A 422 4.43 -17.00 11.45
CA ARG A 422 3.57 -17.67 12.43
C ARG A 422 3.89 -17.26 13.87
N LEU A 423 5.16 -17.11 14.19
CA LEU A 423 5.62 -16.63 15.50
C LEU A 423 5.22 -15.15 15.70
N LEU A 424 5.56 -14.29 14.75
CA LEU A 424 5.26 -12.86 14.85
C LEU A 424 3.75 -12.57 14.89
N LYS A 425 2.94 -13.42 14.25
CA LYS A 425 1.47 -13.34 14.31
C LYS A 425 0.94 -13.50 15.74
N THR A 426 1.58 -14.31 16.59
CA THR A 426 1.13 -14.49 17.99
C THR A 426 1.33 -13.24 18.84
N MET A 427 2.17 -12.31 18.42
CA MET A 427 2.56 -11.08 19.13
C MET A 427 1.83 -9.84 18.59
N THR A 428 0.88 -10.01 17.68
CA THR A 428 0.23 -8.91 16.92
C THR A 428 -1.25 -9.21 16.70
N LYS A 429 -2.04 -8.18 16.31
CA LYS A 429 -3.47 -8.33 16.03
C LYS A 429 -3.81 -7.72 14.67
N GLY A 430 -4.66 -8.38 13.88
CA GLY A 430 -5.07 -7.88 12.57
C GLY A 430 -3.92 -7.74 11.56
N SER A 431 -4.24 -7.39 10.33
CA SER A 431 -3.26 -7.20 9.26
C SER A 431 -3.51 -5.90 8.51
N PHE A 432 -2.43 -5.25 8.08
CA PHE A 432 -2.51 -4.03 7.29
C PHE A 432 -2.69 -4.37 5.81
N ILE A 433 -3.82 -3.97 5.25
CA ILE A 433 -4.23 -4.35 3.89
C ILE A 433 -3.27 -3.85 2.80
N ASN A 434 -2.51 -2.76 3.04
CA ASN A 434 -1.49 -2.28 2.11
C ASN A 434 -0.18 -3.10 2.16
N PHE A 435 0.00 -3.94 3.18
CA PHE A 435 1.08 -4.92 3.26
C PHE A 435 0.49 -6.33 3.30
N PRO A 436 -0.22 -6.73 2.23
CA PRO A 436 -1.00 -7.95 2.22
C PRO A 436 -0.13 -9.21 2.23
N LEU A 437 -0.71 -10.29 2.73
CA LEU A 437 -0.15 -11.63 2.69
C LEU A 437 -1.23 -12.59 2.16
N LYS A 438 -0.98 -13.23 1.02
CA LYS A 438 -1.99 -14.10 0.37
C LYS A 438 -2.31 -15.36 1.17
N GLU A 439 -1.39 -15.78 2.05
CA GLU A 439 -1.53 -16.95 2.91
C GLU A 439 -2.35 -16.69 4.19
N LEU A 440 -3.04 -15.56 4.30
CA LEU A 440 -4.00 -15.31 5.38
C LEU A 440 -5.29 -16.08 5.10
N ASP A 441 -5.62 -17.09 5.91
CA ASP A 441 -6.80 -17.92 5.74
C ASP A 441 -8.11 -17.13 5.93
N SER A 442 -8.14 -16.22 6.92
CA SER A 442 -9.29 -15.37 7.25
C SER A 442 -8.97 -13.90 7.00
N TYR A 443 -8.51 -13.56 5.77
CA TYR A 443 -8.03 -12.22 5.44
C TYR A 443 -9.04 -11.11 5.73
N GLU A 444 -10.35 -11.34 5.54
CA GLU A 444 -11.37 -10.32 5.83
C GLU A 444 -11.45 -10.00 7.32
N ASP A 445 -11.33 -11.00 8.20
CA ASP A 445 -11.27 -10.77 9.65
C ASP A 445 -9.99 -10.05 10.04
N GLU A 446 -8.88 -10.40 9.41
CA GLU A 446 -7.58 -9.80 9.68
C GLU A 446 -7.48 -8.34 9.18
N TYR A 447 -8.06 -8.02 8.01
CA TYR A 447 -8.01 -6.65 7.45
C TYR A 447 -9.07 -5.73 8.02
N TYR A 448 -10.29 -6.23 8.23
CA TYR A 448 -11.45 -5.38 8.50
C TYR A 448 -11.96 -5.49 9.93
N GLY A 449 -11.56 -6.54 10.67
CA GLY A 449 -12.06 -6.79 12.02
C GLY A 449 -13.59 -6.79 12.08
N PRO A 450 -14.19 -6.08 13.06
CA PRO A 450 -15.66 -6.00 13.21
C PRO A 450 -16.39 -5.33 12.04
N PHE A 451 -15.68 -4.63 11.14
CA PHE A 451 -16.32 -3.92 10.03
C PHE A 451 -16.59 -4.80 8.81
N LYS A 452 -16.15 -6.05 8.82
CA LYS A 452 -16.32 -7.01 7.72
C LYS A 452 -17.77 -7.09 7.23
N GLU A 453 -18.72 -7.31 8.12
CA GLU A 453 -20.13 -7.47 7.75
C GLU A 453 -20.74 -6.18 7.19
N LYS A 454 -20.34 -5.02 7.68
CA LYS A 454 -20.76 -3.73 7.12
C LYS A 454 -20.22 -3.54 5.71
N LEU A 455 -18.95 -3.91 5.46
CA LEU A 455 -18.33 -3.85 4.15
C LEU A 455 -19.03 -4.79 3.15
N ARG A 456 -19.41 -6.01 3.57
CA ARG A 456 -20.16 -6.95 2.73
C ARG A 456 -21.52 -6.39 2.31
N LYS A 457 -22.28 -5.76 3.22
CA LYS A 457 -23.55 -5.09 2.88
C LYS A 457 -23.36 -3.96 1.88
N ILE A 458 -22.28 -3.20 2.01
CA ILE A 458 -21.96 -2.14 1.04
C ILE A 458 -21.55 -2.76 -0.30
N LYS A 459 -20.76 -3.85 -0.28
CA LYS A 459 -20.41 -4.61 -1.50
C LYS A 459 -21.66 -5.12 -2.20
N GLU A 460 -22.61 -5.70 -1.50
CA GLU A 460 -23.89 -6.18 -2.04
C GLU A 460 -24.69 -5.04 -2.72
N LYS A 461 -24.65 -3.83 -2.16
CA LYS A 461 -25.32 -2.66 -2.74
C LYS A 461 -24.64 -2.13 -4.01
N TYR A 462 -23.30 -2.01 -4.00
CA TYR A 462 -22.56 -1.34 -5.06
C TYR A 462 -21.91 -2.27 -6.09
N ASP A 463 -21.80 -3.55 -5.79
CA ASP A 463 -21.31 -4.59 -6.72
C ASP A 463 -21.99 -5.93 -6.43
N PRO A 464 -23.33 -6.04 -6.61
CA PRO A 464 -24.12 -7.22 -6.23
C PRO A 464 -23.76 -8.49 -7.01
N TYR A 465 -23.05 -8.36 -8.11
CA TYR A 465 -22.62 -9.46 -8.95
C TYR A 465 -21.17 -9.89 -8.71
N ASN A 466 -20.48 -9.25 -7.74
CA ASN A 466 -19.05 -9.43 -7.51
C ASN A 466 -18.22 -9.28 -8.79
N PHE A 467 -18.54 -8.25 -9.58
CA PHE A 467 -17.88 -7.95 -10.85
C PHE A 467 -16.40 -7.56 -10.65
N PHE A 468 -16.13 -6.86 -9.55
CA PHE A 468 -14.78 -6.52 -9.11
C PHE A 468 -14.28 -7.58 -8.14
N ASP A 469 -13.72 -8.66 -8.68
CA ASP A 469 -13.24 -9.83 -7.94
C ASP A 469 -11.73 -10.00 -8.11
N PHE A 470 -11.06 -10.31 -7.01
CA PHE A 470 -9.66 -10.72 -6.96
C PHE A 470 -9.43 -11.59 -5.72
N GLU A 471 -8.22 -12.11 -5.54
CA GLU A 471 -7.90 -13.17 -4.58
C GLU A 471 -8.32 -12.85 -3.14
N GLN A 472 -8.21 -11.58 -2.70
CA GLN A 472 -8.60 -11.11 -1.37
C GLN A 472 -9.59 -9.94 -1.43
N SER A 473 -10.48 -9.92 -2.42
CA SER A 473 -11.60 -8.97 -2.49
C SER A 473 -12.63 -9.22 -1.39
N ILE A 474 -13.41 -8.19 -1.05
CA ILE A 474 -14.60 -8.35 -0.20
C ILE A 474 -15.57 -9.29 -0.91
N ARG A 475 -15.96 -10.38 -0.25
CA ARG A 475 -16.83 -11.42 -0.80
C ARG A 475 -18.27 -11.23 -0.36
N LEU A 476 -19.20 -11.59 -1.27
CA LEU A 476 -20.64 -11.65 -0.98
C LEU A 476 -21.01 -13.00 -0.35
#